data_1f84209ec94b4e39a62d63c1b99c7f17
#
_entry.id   1f84209ec94b4e39a62d63c1b99c7f17
#
_cell.length_a   1.000
_cell.length_b   1.000
_cell.length_c   1.000
_cell.angle_alpha   90.00
_cell.angle_beta   90.00
_cell.angle_gamma   90.00
#
_symmetry.space_group_name_H-M   'P 1'
#
loop_
_entity.id
_entity.type
_entity.pdbx_description
1 polymer ?
#
loop_
_entity_poly.entity_id
_entity_poly.type
_entity_poly.pdbx_seq_one_letter_code
_entity_poly.pdbx_strand_id
1 'polypeptide(L)'
;PSIKPGSRAQGNVYLLDTLATLCSLAGIQPPATNEGISLEPVLKGRTQTVRETLYGVYSGGTKPGMRSVRHGDWKLIKYDVMDGSVRKTQLFNLKENPHEFLREHHALRPFPEPSPMAFNLAESPKYAAKRKELEALLLREMNRLNDPFRLWDQPQK
;
A
#
# COMPACT_ATOMS: atom_id res chain seq x y z
N PRO A 1 -17.87 -27.16 -6.55
CA PRO A 1 -16.94 -26.14 -6.08
C PRO A 1 -17.51 -24.75 -6.34
N SER A 2 -17.53 -23.89 -5.34
CA SER A 2 -18.09 -22.53 -5.44
C SER A 2 -17.10 -21.50 -6.04
N ILE A 3 -15.86 -21.91 -6.28
CA ILE A 3 -14.78 -21.11 -6.84
C ILE A 3 -14.37 -21.68 -8.19
N LYS A 4 -14.37 -20.84 -9.24
CA LYS A 4 -13.98 -21.28 -10.58
C LYS A 4 -12.47 -21.54 -10.64
N PRO A 5 -12.01 -22.76 -10.99
CA PRO A 5 -10.59 -23.06 -11.13
C PRO A 5 -9.90 -22.11 -12.14
N GLY A 6 -8.67 -21.70 -11.85
CA GLY A 6 -7.87 -20.83 -12.73
C GLY A 6 -8.36 -19.38 -12.81
N SER A 7 -9.38 -18.97 -12.05
CA SER A 7 -9.82 -17.58 -12.00
C SER A 7 -8.75 -16.69 -11.40
N ARG A 8 -8.71 -15.43 -11.84
CA ARG A 8 -7.81 -14.39 -11.31
C ARG A 8 -8.64 -13.17 -10.91
N ALA A 9 -8.25 -12.53 -9.82
CA ALA A 9 -8.79 -11.25 -9.38
C ALA A 9 -7.64 -10.26 -9.18
N GLN A 10 -7.93 -8.98 -9.41
CA GLN A 10 -6.93 -7.90 -9.39
C GLN A 10 -7.05 -7.00 -8.16
N GLY A 11 -7.83 -7.40 -7.17
CA GLY A 11 -8.05 -6.61 -5.97
C GLY A 11 -6.85 -6.59 -5.02
N ASN A 12 -6.75 -5.51 -4.26
CA ASN A 12 -5.81 -5.40 -3.16
C ASN A 12 -6.25 -6.30 -2.00
N VAL A 13 -5.29 -6.99 -1.36
CA VAL A 13 -5.53 -7.86 -0.22
C VAL A 13 -4.47 -7.66 0.85
N TYR A 14 -4.83 -7.91 2.10
CA TYR A 14 -3.90 -8.11 3.20
C TYR A 14 -3.83 -9.59 3.58
N LEU A 15 -2.71 -10.02 4.13
CA LEU A 15 -2.60 -11.38 4.67
C LEU A 15 -3.61 -11.63 5.80
N LEU A 16 -3.94 -10.61 6.59
CA LEU A 16 -4.96 -10.69 7.64
C LEU A 16 -6.38 -10.98 7.12
N ASP A 17 -6.66 -10.77 5.84
CA ASP A 17 -7.93 -11.09 5.19
C ASP A 17 -8.14 -12.61 5.06
N THR A 18 -7.08 -13.40 5.17
CA THR A 18 -7.13 -14.86 5.06
C THR A 18 -8.00 -15.47 6.14
N LEU A 19 -7.86 -15.04 7.40
CA LEU A 19 -8.66 -15.57 8.50
C LEU A 19 -10.15 -15.31 8.30
N ALA A 20 -10.52 -14.07 7.99
CA ALA A 20 -11.91 -13.72 7.70
C ALA A 20 -12.47 -14.52 6.52
N THR A 21 -11.65 -14.78 5.50
CA THR A 21 -12.03 -15.57 4.33
C THR A 21 -12.28 -17.03 4.69
N LEU A 22 -11.39 -17.66 5.44
CA LEU A 22 -11.55 -19.05 5.88
C LEU A 22 -12.78 -19.21 6.77
N CYS A 23 -13.01 -18.30 7.71
CA CYS A 23 -14.19 -18.29 8.54
C CYS A 23 -15.48 -18.18 7.69
N SER A 24 -15.51 -17.26 6.74
CA SER A 24 -16.65 -17.08 5.83
C SER A 24 -16.93 -18.33 5.00
N LEU A 25 -15.89 -18.97 4.45
CA LEU A 25 -16.04 -20.21 3.68
C LEU A 25 -16.49 -21.41 4.54
N ALA A 26 -16.11 -21.43 5.81
CA ALA A 26 -16.51 -22.46 6.77
C ALA A 26 -17.87 -22.20 7.43
N GLY A 27 -18.50 -21.04 7.16
CA GLY A 27 -19.77 -20.66 7.78
C GLY A 27 -19.68 -20.31 9.27
N ILE A 28 -18.49 -19.90 9.75
CA ILE A 28 -18.26 -19.50 11.13
C ILE A 28 -17.90 -18.00 11.21
N GLN A 29 -18.15 -17.39 12.37
CA GLN A 29 -17.77 -16.00 12.60
C GLN A 29 -16.27 -15.89 12.94
N PRO A 30 -15.54 -14.93 12.35
CA PRO A 30 -14.18 -14.67 12.79
C PRO A 30 -14.16 -14.07 14.21
N PRO A 31 -13.04 -14.19 14.94
CA PRO A 31 -12.87 -13.55 16.24
C PRO A 31 -13.14 -12.03 16.15
N ALA A 32 -13.70 -11.45 17.23
CA ALA A 32 -14.01 -9.99 17.27
C ALA A 32 -12.78 -9.09 17.09
N THR A 33 -11.59 -9.61 17.35
CA THR A 33 -10.31 -8.93 17.16
C THR A 33 -9.80 -8.98 15.72
N ASN A 34 -10.50 -9.70 14.80
CA ASN A 34 -10.09 -9.79 13.41
C ASN A 34 -10.43 -8.49 12.66
N GLU A 35 -9.43 -7.85 12.08
CA GLU A 35 -9.58 -6.64 11.24
C GLU A 35 -9.61 -6.96 9.73
N GLY A 36 -9.51 -8.25 9.37
CA GLY A 36 -9.54 -8.71 7.99
C GLY A 36 -10.93 -8.63 7.39
N ILE A 37 -11.00 -8.49 6.08
CA ILE A 37 -12.22 -8.53 5.28
C ILE A 37 -12.22 -9.84 4.49
N SER A 38 -13.34 -10.58 4.50
CA SER A 38 -13.47 -11.81 3.73
C SER A 38 -13.34 -11.55 2.23
N LEU A 39 -12.47 -12.32 1.58
CA LEU A 39 -12.31 -12.37 0.14
C LEU A 39 -13.33 -13.29 -0.55
N GLU A 40 -14.25 -13.90 0.20
CA GLU A 40 -15.27 -14.83 -0.33
C GLU A 40 -16.05 -14.23 -1.52
N PRO A 41 -16.50 -12.95 -1.50
CA PRO A 41 -17.18 -12.35 -2.64
C PRO A 41 -16.30 -12.28 -3.89
N VAL A 42 -14.99 -12.03 -3.74
CA VAL A 42 -14.02 -12.02 -4.85
C VAL A 42 -13.81 -13.44 -5.37
N LEU A 43 -13.60 -14.40 -4.49
CA LEU A 43 -13.40 -15.82 -4.84
C LEU A 43 -14.59 -16.41 -5.59
N LYS A 44 -15.81 -16.00 -5.24
CA LYS A 44 -17.05 -16.38 -5.90
C LYS A 44 -17.40 -15.54 -7.14
N GLY A 45 -16.55 -14.61 -7.53
CA GLY A 45 -16.73 -13.75 -8.70
C GLY A 45 -17.83 -12.70 -8.59
N ARG A 46 -18.30 -12.40 -7.37
CA ARG A 46 -19.33 -11.37 -7.10
C ARG A 46 -18.81 -9.95 -7.17
N THR A 47 -17.52 -9.76 -6.87
CA THR A 47 -16.80 -8.50 -6.98
C THR A 47 -15.36 -8.74 -7.40
N GLN A 48 -14.67 -7.70 -7.86
CA GLN A 48 -13.26 -7.78 -8.22
C GLN A 48 -12.33 -7.43 -7.05
N THR A 49 -12.82 -6.70 -6.07
CA THR A 49 -12.02 -6.30 -4.90
C THR A 49 -12.92 -6.10 -3.69
N VAL A 50 -12.33 -6.21 -2.51
CA VAL A 50 -12.93 -5.81 -1.22
C VAL A 50 -12.19 -4.60 -0.61
N ARG A 51 -11.07 -4.19 -1.24
CA ARG A 51 -10.26 -3.05 -0.80
C ARG A 51 -9.74 -2.24 -1.98
N GLU A 52 -9.94 -0.95 -1.95
CA GLU A 52 -9.35 -0.03 -2.93
C GLU A 52 -8.00 0.51 -2.46
N THR A 53 -7.83 0.63 -1.15
CA THR A 53 -6.66 1.23 -0.52
C THR A 53 -5.94 0.23 0.37
N LEU A 54 -4.61 0.18 0.27
CA LEU A 54 -3.74 -0.48 1.23
C LEU A 54 -2.94 0.58 1.99
N TYR A 55 -2.88 0.45 3.30
CA TYR A 55 -2.02 1.21 4.20
C TYR A 55 -0.92 0.31 4.74
N GLY A 56 0.33 0.75 4.68
CA GLY A 56 1.48 -0.02 5.15
C GLY A 56 2.29 0.74 6.18
N VAL A 57 2.74 0.03 7.21
CA VAL A 57 3.58 0.53 8.29
C VAL A 57 4.84 -0.32 8.39
N TYR A 58 5.99 0.32 8.48
CA TYR A 58 7.24 -0.33 8.86
C TYR A 58 8.02 0.59 9.81
N SER A 59 8.21 0.18 11.05
CA SER A 59 8.92 0.97 12.04
C SER A 59 10.40 0.60 12.15
N GLY A 60 10.78 -0.68 12.00
CA GLY A 60 12.17 -1.11 11.89
C GLY A 60 13.10 -0.62 13.01
N GLY A 61 12.58 -0.36 14.21
CA GLY A 61 13.32 0.21 15.32
C GLY A 61 13.35 1.74 15.35
N THR A 62 12.84 2.44 14.33
CA THR A 62 12.75 3.90 14.28
C THR A 62 11.32 4.39 14.41
N LYS A 63 11.11 5.63 14.85
CA LYS A 63 9.79 6.26 15.01
C LYS A 63 9.81 7.64 14.36
N PRO A 64 8.80 7.96 13.57
CA PRO A 64 7.62 7.17 13.15
C PRO A 64 7.94 6.01 12.20
N GLY A 65 9.09 5.99 11.52
CA GLY A 65 9.46 4.96 10.56
C GLY A 65 8.90 5.23 9.16
N MET A 66 8.45 4.18 8.46
CA MET A 66 7.89 4.32 7.12
C MET A 66 6.38 4.14 7.14
N ARG A 67 5.70 4.96 6.35
CA ARG A 67 4.26 4.86 6.09
C ARG A 67 4.02 4.87 4.59
N SER A 68 3.12 4.03 4.14
CA SER A 68 2.77 3.97 2.73
C SER A 68 1.27 3.85 2.52
N VAL A 69 0.81 4.32 1.37
CA VAL A 69 -0.53 4.11 0.89
C VAL A 69 -0.47 3.71 -0.59
N ARG A 70 -1.26 2.69 -0.95
CA ARG A 70 -1.53 2.32 -2.34
C ARG A 70 -3.02 2.50 -2.63
N HIS A 71 -3.32 3.16 -3.73
CA HIS A 71 -4.68 3.31 -4.25
C HIS A 71 -4.66 3.19 -5.79
N GLY A 72 -5.36 2.19 -6.30
CA GLY A 72 -5.27 1.82 -7.70
C GLY A 72 -3.82 1.52 -8.12
N ASP A 73 -3.39 2.17 -9.20
CA ASP A 73 -2.04 2.03 -9.76
C ASP A 73 -0.99 2.92 -9.07
N TRP A 74 -1.36 3.67 -8.04
CA TRP A 74 -0.46 4.63 -7.41
C TRP A 74 -0.05 4.19 -6.01
N LYS A 75 1.22 4.41 -5.68
CA LYS A 75 1.77 4.18 -4.34
C LYS A 75 2.60 5.35 -3.88
N LEU A 76 2.32 5.82 -2.69
CA LEU A 76 3.11 6.81 -1.98
C LEU A 76 3.79 6.13 -0.79
N ILE A 77 5.08 6.41 -0.60
CA ILE A 77 5.84 5.97 0.58
C ILE A 77 6.49 7.19 1.20
N LYS A 78 6.36 7.34 2.51
CA LYS A 78 7.08 8.35 3.29
C LYS A 78 8.00 7.67 4.30
N TYR A 79 9.22 8.14 4.31
CA TYR A 79 10.28 7.69 5.22
C TYR A 79 10.53 8.79 6.25
N ASP A 80 10.47 8.46 7.52
CA ASP A 80 10.93 9.29 8.63
C ASP A 80 11.71 8.35 9.56
N VAL A 81 12.94 8.10 9.19
CA VAL A 81 13.80 7.06 9.79
C VAL A 81 15.10 7.66 10.30
N MET A 82 15.88 6.85 11.02
CA MET A 82 17.15 7.27 11.63
C MET A 82 16.96 8.54 12.49
N ASP A 83 15.95 8.50 13.37
CA ASP A 83 15.58 9.59 14.28
C ASP A 83 15.35 10.94 13.56
N GLY A 84 14.75 10.87 12.35
CA GLY A 84 14.40 12.03 11.55
C GLY A 84 15.54 12.56 10.67
N SER A 85 16.71 11.95 10.68
CA SER A 85 17.82 12.35 9.79
C SER A 85 17.58 11.97 8.33
N VAL A 86 16.70 11.00 8.07
CA VAL A 86 16.28 10.62 6.72
C VAL A 86 14.78 10.82 6.57
N ARG A 87 14.40 11.86 5.85
CA ARG A 87 13.03 12.21 5.49
C ARG A 87 12.88 12.25 3.98
N LYS A 88 12.11 11.32 3.43
CA LYS A 88 11.93 11.19 1.98
C LYS A 88 10.49 10.83 1.65
N THR A 89 10.00 11.38 0.54
CA THR A 89 8.74 10.95 -0.08
C THR A 89 9.05 10.30 -1.41
N GLN A 90 8.45 9.14 -1.67
CA GLN A 90 8.51 8.46 -2.96
C GLN A 90 7.09 8.26 -3.50
N LEU A 91 6.93 8.47 -4.80
CA LEU A 91 5.68 8.28 -5.53
C LEU A 91 5.94 7.41 -6.75
N PHE A 92 5.14 6.36 -6.89
CA PHE A 92 5.22 5.41 -8.00
C PHE A 92 3.89 5.28 -8.72
N ASN A 93 3.95 5.15 -10.05
CA ASN A 93 2.87 4.60 -10.85
C ASN A 93 3.18 3.11 -11.11
N LEU A 94 2.46 2.22 -10.44
CA LEU A 94 2.71 0.78 -10.48
C LEU A 94 2.31 0.14 -11.82
N LYS A 95 1.50 0.81 -12.64
CA LYS A 95 1.21 0.37 -14.00
C LYS A 95 2.43 0.50 -14.90
N GLU A 96 3.17 1.59 -14.73
CA GLU A 96 4.36 1.90 -15.53
C GLU A 96 5.65 1.35 -14.90
N ASN A 97 5.67 1.21 -13.58
CA ASN A 97 6.79 0.74 -12.78
C ASN A 97 6.32 -0.23 -11.68
N PRO A 98 5.89 -1.45 -12.05
CA PRO A 98 5.30 -2.42 -11.11
C PRO A 98 6.26 -2.92 -10.05
N HIS A 99 7.56 -2.78 -10.26
CA HIS A 99 8.60 -3.22 -9.34
C HIS A 99 9.19 -2.09 -8.49
N GLU A 100 8.65 -0.87 -8.61
CA GLU A 100 9.11 0.30 -7.84
C GLU A 100 10.61 0.59 -8.02
N PHE A 101 11.14 0.33 -9.22
CA PHE A 101 12.56 0.57 -9.51
C PHE A 101 12.89 2.05 -9.56
N LEU A 102 14.06 2.38 -9.03
CA LEU A 102 14.67 3.70 -9.12
C LEU A 102 16.01 3.59 -9.84
N ARG A 103 16.31 4.51 -10.75
CA ARG A 103 17.56 4.51 -11.53
C ARG A 103 18.81 4.50 -10.67
N GLU A 104 18.76 5.23 -9.55
CA GLU A 104 19.87 5.28 -8.60
C GLU A 104 20.19 3.91 -7.96
N HIS A 105 19.25 2.97 -7.99
CA HIS A 105 19.44 1.61 -7.47
C HIS A 105 19.85 0.61 -8.55
N HIS A 106 19.69 0.97 -9.84
CA HIS A 106 19.99 0.07 -10.97
C HIS A 106 21.47 -0.03 -11.33
N ALA A 107 22.27 0.96 -10.99
CA ALA A 107 23.72 0.94 -11.25
C ALA A 107 24.44 -0.25 -10.59
N LEU A 108 23.79 -0.93 -9.66
CA LEU A 108 24.40 -1.99 -8.84
C LEU A 108 23.96 -3.42 -9.21
N ARG A 109 23.02 -3.62 -10.16
CA ARG A 109 22.50 -4.96 -10.47
C ARG A 109 22.09 -5.11 -11.94
N PRO A 110 22.29 -6.32 -12.54
CA PRO A 110 21.81 -6.63 -13.89
C PRO A 110 20.29 -6.90 -13.87
N PHE A 111 19.49 -5.85 -13.75
CA PHE A 111 18.04 -5.94 -13.95
C PHE A 111 17.69 -5.67 -15.42
N PRO A 112 16.53 -6.15 -15.92
CA PRO A 112 16.03 -5.74 -17.22
C PRO A 112 15.95 -4.22 -17.30
N GLU A 113 16.10 -3.67 -18.51
CA GLU A 113 16.06 -2.21 -18.76
C GLU A 113 14.99 -1.53 -17.95
N PRO A 114 15.33 -0.52 -17.14
CA PRO A 114 14.35 0.15 -16.29
C PRO A 114 13.33 0.87 -17.16
N SER A 115 12.06 0.79 -16.78
CA SER A 115 11.00 1.61 -17.35
C SER A 115 11.45 3.08 -17.46
N PRO A 116 11.03 3.82 -18.51
CA PRO A 116 11.20 5.27 -18.56
C PRO A 116 10.69 6.01 -17.31
N MET A 117 9.82 5.34 -16.54
CA MET A 117 9.26 5.83 -15.27
C MET A 117 10.03 5.33 -14.03
N ALA A 118 11.23 4.77 -14.19
CA ALA A 118 12.06 4.27 -13.09
C ALA A 118 12.77 5.42 -12.33
N PHE A 119 12.01 6.38 -11.87
CA PHE A 119 12.46 7.47 -11.02
C PHE A 119 11.38 7.87 -10.00
N ASN A 120 11.78 8.59 -8.96
CA ASN A 120 10.86 9.08 -7.96
C ASN A 120 9.96 10.19 -8.52
N LEU A 121 8.67 9.91 -8.70
CA LEU A 121 7.71 10.87 -9.26
C LEU A 121 7.32 11.97 -8.25
N ALA A 122 7.63 11.81 -6.97
CA ALA A 122 7.28 12.77 -5.92
C ALA A 122 7.93 14.16 -6.13
N GLU A 123 9.06 14.20 -6.82
CA GLU A 123 9.82 15.42 -7.08
C GLU A 123 9.41 16.12 -8.37
N SER A 124 8.59 15.47 -9.19
CA SER A 124 8.17 16.03 -10.47
C SER A 124 6.94 16.92 -10.32
N PRO A 125 6.99 18.20 -10.78
CA PRO A 125 5.83 19.10 -10.75
C PRO A 125 4.60 18.52 -11.48
N LYS A 126 4.81 17.70 -12.50
CA LYS A 126 3.75 17.03 -13.26
C LYS A 126 2.85 16.19 -12.35
N TYR A 127 3.39 15.61 -11.29
CA TYR A 127 2.67 14.71 -10.38
C TYR A 127 2.34 15.34 -9.02
N ALA A 128 2.54 16.65 -8.86
CA ALA A 128 2.29 17.35 -7.60
C ALA A 128 0.85 17.18 -7.09
N ALA A 129 -0.14 17.25 -7.99
CA ALA A 129 -1.55 17.05 -7.62
C ALA A 129 -1.80 15.61 -7.14
N LYS A 130 -1.24 14.60 -7.82
CA LYS A 130 -1.35 13.19 -7.43
C LYS A 130 -0.63 12.91 -6.11
N ARG A 131 0.53 13.50 -5.91
CA ARG A 131 1.25 13.42 -4.63
C ARG A 131 0.39 13.96 -3.49
N LYS A 132 -0.18 15.16 -3.64
CA LYS A 132 -1.04 15.80 -2.62
C LYS A 132 -2.29 14.95 -2.30
N GLU A 133 -2.92 14.37 -3.32
CA GLU A 133 -4.05 13.46 -3.17
C GLU A 133 -3.70 12.26 -2.28
N LEU A 134 -2.55 11.61 -2.56
CA LEU A 134 -2.12 10.43 -1.81
C LEU A 134 -1.57 10.78 -0.41
N GLU A 135 -0.99 11.95 -0.23
CA GLU A 135 -0.60 12.45 1.10
C GLU A 135 -1.85 12.67 1.99
N ALA A 136 -2.90 13.24 1.43
CA ALA A 136 -4.18 13.36 2.13
C ALA A 136 -4.83 12.01 2.42
N LEU A 137 -4.75 11.05 1.47
CA LEU A 137 -5.23 9.69 1.68
C LEU A 137 -4.43 8.99 2.79
N LEU A 138 -3.10 9.11 2.77
CA LEU A 138 -2.23 8.55 3.80
C LEU A 138 -2.63 9.05 5.19
N LEU A 139 -2.82 10.35 5.36
CA LEU A 139 -3.25 10.94 6.63
C LEU A 139 -4.63 10.43 7.07
N ARG A 140 -5.57 10.25 6.14
CA ARG A 140 -6.90 9.67 6.44
C ARG A 140 -6.77 8.24 6.96
N GLU A 141 -5.95 7.41 6.30
CA GLU A 141 -5.73 6.02 6.74
C GLU A 141 -5.03 5.96 8.10
N MET A 142 -4.03 6.80 8.35
CA MET A 142 -3.39 6.93 9.66
C MET A 142 -4.40 7.30 10.76
N ASN A 143 -5.32 8.22 10.48
CA ASN A 143 -6.37 8.58 11.43
C ASN A 143 -7.38 7.44 11.63
N ARG A 144 -7.84 6.81 10.56
CA ARG A 144 -8.79 5.69 10.60
C ARG A 144 -8.28 4.51 11.41
N LEU A 145 -6.98 4.25 11.33
CA LEU A 145 -6.31 3.14 12.03
C LEU A 145 -5.68 3.55 13.37
N ASN A 146 -5.97 4.77 13.84
CA ASN A 146 -5.43 5.30 15.09
C ASN A 146 -3.90 5.22 15.18
N ASP A 147 -3.19 5.43 14.06
CA ASP A 147 -1.72 5.48 14.09
C ASP A 147 -1.26 6.55 15.07
N PRO A 148 -0.45 6.21 16.09
CA PRO A 148 -0.04 7.15 17.14
C PRO A 148 0.93 8.22 16.64
N PHE A 149 1.55 8.02 15.47
CA PHE A 149 2.58 8.91 14.96
C PHE A 149 2.04 9.88 13.91
N ARG A 150 2.83 10.94 13.68
CA ARG A 150 2.70 11.86 12.55
C ARG A 150 4.06 11.98 11.88
N LEU A 151 4.05 12.14 10.57
CA LEU A 151 5.23 12.42 9.77
C LEU A 151 5.55 13.91 9.84
N TRP A 152 6.77 14.29 9.51
CA TRP A 152 7.32 15.65 9.67
C TRP A 152 6.52 16.77 9.01
N ASP A 153 5.79 16.45 7.95
CA ASP A 153 5.03 17.41 7.13
C ASP A 153 3.51 17.27 7.29
N GLN A 154 3.07 16.53 8.31
CA GLN A 154 1.67 16.38 8.65
C GLN A 154 1.29 17.25 9.83
N PRO A 155 0.00 17.67 9.93
CA PRO A 155 -0.52 18.33 11.13
C PRO A 155 -0.26 17.46 12.37
N GLN A 156 0.29 18.06 13.41
CA GLN A 156 0.47 17.38 14.69
C GLN A 156 -0.90 17.11 15.34
N LYS A 157 -0.95 16.09 16.21
CA LYS A 157 -2.18 15.75 16.97
C LYS A 157 -2.40 16.74 18.10
#